data_29a8d0ba9ce7303211339f37ee611eab
#
_entry.id   29a8d0ba9ce7303211339f37ee611eab
#
_cell.length_a   1.000
_cell.length_b   1.000
_cell.length_c   1.000
_cell.angle_alpha   90.00
_cell.angle_beta   90.00
_cell.angle_gamma   90.00
#
_symmetry.space_group_name_H-M   'P 1'
#
loop_
_entity.id
_entity.type
_entity.pdbx_description
1 polymer ?
#
loop_
_entity_poly.entity_id
_entity_poly.type
_entity_poly.pdbx_seq_one_letter_code
_entity_poly.pdbx_strand_id
1 'polypeptide(L)'
;MYGRWVSSSPSYADTLAVLDRVGRALSDGTRRRILLRLAEAPAYPADLAAHLGASRPAVSNHLACLRDCGIVVAEPEGRQSRYEISDPLLTHALSELLSVVLEIDECAPTHEPAAEVTR
;
A
#
# COMPACT_ATOMS: atom_id res chain seq x y z
N MET A 1 13.94 -11.94 11.36
CA MET A 1 13.34 -10.97 10.58
C MET A 1 13.88 -10.92 9.18
N TYR A 2 15.14 -10.82 9.04
CA TYR A 2 15.73 -10.84 7.74
C TYR A 2 15.99 -12.23 7.24
N GLY A 3 15.48 -13.23 7.91
CA GLY A 3 15.75 -14.61 7.54
C GLY A 3 15.37 -14.93 6.11
N ARG A 4 14.25 -14.42 5.67
CA ARG A 4 13.81 -14.70 4.32
C ARG A 4 14.77 -14.12 3.29
N TRP A 5 15.26 -12.92 3.54
CA TRP A 5 16.21 -12.29 2.65
C TRP A 5 17.54 -12.99 2.66
N VAL A 6 18.04 -13.26 3.84
CA VAL A 6 19.36 -13.81 3.99
C VAL A 6 19.43 -15.19 3.40
N SER A 7 18.41 -16.00 3.64
CA SER A 7 18.48 -17.38 3.19
C SER A 7 18.30 -17.49 1.69
N SER A 8 17.65 -16.56 1.04
CA SER A 8 17.43 -16.65 -0.38
C SER A 8 18.36 -15.81 -1.21
N SER A 9 18.97 -14.81 -0.66
CA SER A 9 19.90 -13.96 -1.38
C SER A 9 19.45 -13.62 -2.80
N PRO A 10 18.37 -12.87 -2.95
CA PRO A 10 17.88 -12.56 -4.29
C PRO A 10 18.90 -11.73 -5.07
N SER A 11 18.87 -11.87 -6.37
CA SER A 11 19.75 -11.10 -7.22
C SER A 11 19.37 -9.63 -7.19
N TYR A 12 20.26 -8.79 -7.69
CA TYR A 12 19.97 -7.36 -7.79
C TYR A 12 18.75 -7.11 -8.66
N ALA A 13 18.64 -7.87 -9.76
CA ALA A 13 17.50 -7.71 -10.66
C ALA A 13 16.19 -8.09 -9.95
N ASP A 14 16.22 -9.14 -9.15
CA ASP A 14 15.03 -9.54 -8.39
C ASP A 14 14.65 -8.48 -7.38
N THR A 15 15.63 -7.89 -6.73
CA THR A 15 15.39 -6.83 -5.76
C THR A 15 14.76 -5.61 -6.43
N LEU A 16 15.28 -5.23 -7.59
CA LEU A 16 14.73 -4.11 -8.33
C LEU A 16 13.29 -4.38 -8.76
N ALA A 17 13.03 -5.60 -9.21
CA ALA A 17 11.68 -5.94 -9.64
C ALA A 17 10.68 -5.82 -8.50
N VAL A 18 11.08 -6.21 -7.30
CA VAL A 18 10.19 -6.08 -6.14
C VAL A 18 9.96 -4.60 -5.82
N LEU A 19 11.02 -3.80 -5.84
CA LEU A 19 10.86 -2.37 -5.57
C LEU A 19 10.00 -1.69 -6.63
N ASP A 20 10.11 -2.13 -7.89
CA ASP A 20 9.27 -1.59 -8.94
C ASP A 20 7.81 -1.87 -8.67
N ARG A 21 7.49 -3.06 -8.17
CA ARG A 21 6.11 -3.38 -7.83
C ARG A 21 5.61 -2.55 -6.67
N VAL A 22 6.44 -2.39 -5.65
CA VAL A 22 6.08 -1.54 -4.51
C VAL A 22 5.87 -0.10 -4.98
N GLY A 23 6.79 0.38 -5.82
CA GLY A 23 6.66 1.73 -6.35
C GLY A 23 5.38 1.94 -7.12
N ARG A 24 5.02 0.95 -7.95
CA ARG A 24 3.77 1.05 -8.71
C ARG A 24 2.57 1.07 -7.78
N ALA A 25 2.59 0.21 -6.77
CA ALA A 25 1.48 0.16 -5.82
C ALA A 25 1.28 1.50 -5.13
N LEU A 26 2.36 2.19 -4.81
CA LEU A 26 2.29 3.43 -4.05
C LEU A 26 2.20 4.68 -4.92
N SER A 27 2.21 4.53 -6.24
CA SER A 27 2.29 5.70 -7.12
C SER A 27 0.96 6.42 -7.34
N ASP A 28 -0.14 5.85 -6.90
CA ASP A 28 -1.46 6.44 -7.09
C ASP A 28 -2.09 6.77 -5.74
N GLY A 29 -2.70 7.96 -5.65
CA GLY A 29 -3.28 8.39 -4.38
C GLY A 29 -4.40 7.50 -3.88
N THR A 30 -5.25 7.02 -4.78
CA THR A 30 -6.34 6.16 -4.35
C THR A 30 -5.80 4.82 -3.86
N ARG A 31 -4.79 4.27 -4.54
CA ARG A 31 -4.19 3.03 -4.06
C ARG A 31 -3.56 3.20 -2.69
N ARG A 32 -2.90 4.34 -2.44
CA ARG A 32 -2.33 4.59 -1.11
C ARG A 32 -3.42 4.60 -0.06
N ARG A 33 -4.56 5.23 -0.37
CA ARG A 33 -5.67 5.27 0.59
C ARG A 33 -6.27 3.89 0.83
N ILE A 34 -6.36 3.08 -0.21
CA ILE A 34 -6.81 1.71 -0.06
C ILE A 34 -5.89 0.95 0.88
N LEU A 35 -4.59 1.10 0.67
CA LEU A 35 -3.62 0.38 1.51
C LEU A 35 -3.71 0.80 2.97
N LEU A 36 -3.86 2.09 3.23
CA LEU A 36 -4.00 2.55 4.61
C LEU A 36 -5.26 1.98 5.25
N ARG A 37 -6.34 1.89 4.49
CA ARG A 37 -7.56 1.30 5.01
C ARG A 37 -7.40 -0.18 5.28
N LEU A 38 -6.77 -0.91 4.35
CA LEU A 38 -6.58 -2.34 4.52
C LEU A 38 -5.57 -2.66 5.63
N ALA A 39 -4.69 -1.72 5.93
CA ALA A 39 -3.77 -1.91 7.05
C ALA A 39 -4.51 -2.02 8.37
N GLU A 40 -5.72 -1.45 8.45
CA GLU A 40 -6.53 -1.54 9.66
C GLU A 40 -7.26 -2.87 9.75
N ALA A 41 -7.82 -3.33 8.65
CA ALA A 41 -8.59 -4.57 8.62
C ALA A 41 -8.95 -4.92 7.19
N PRO A 42 -9.20 -6.19 6.90
CA PRO A 42 -9.71 -6.57 5.59
C PRO A 42 -10.99 -5.84 5.24
N ALA A 43 -11.27 -5.72 3.97
CA ALA A 43 -12.46 -4.99 3.53
C ALA A 43 -12.95 -5.52 2.19
N TYR A 44 -14.19 -5.19 1.86
CA TYR A 44 -14.80 -5.52 0.58
C TYR A 44 -14.75 -4.32 -0.34
N PRO A 45 -14.75 -4.54 -1.66
CA PRO A 45 -14.70 -3.40 -2.60
C PRO A 45 -15.79 -2.37 -2.39
N ALA A 46 -17.00 -2.82 -2.03
CA ALA A 46 -18.09 -1.87 -1.79
C ALA A 46 -17.80 -0.96 -0.60
N ASP A 47 -17.22 -1.54 0.46
CA ASP A 47 -16.88 -0.76 1.64
C ASP A 47 -15.76 0.22 1.32
N LEU A 48 -14.79 -0.21 0.55
CA LEU A 48 -13.70 0.67 0.16
C LEU A 48 -14.21 1.82 -0.69
N ALA A 49 -15.09 1.53 -1.64
CA ALA A 49 -15.64 2.58 -2.48
C ALA A 49 -16.38 3.61 -1.65
N ALA A 50 -17.21 3.15 -0.73
CA ALA A 50 -17.97 4.05 0.13
C ALA A 50 -17.05 4.87 1.02
N HIS A 51 -16.07 4.21 1.63
CA HIS A 51 -15.15 4.87 2.55
C HIS A 51 -14.30 5.93 1.84
N LEU A 52 -13.90 5.65 0.61
CA LEU A 52 -13.01 6.54 -0.12
C LEU A 52 -13.72 7.53 -1.01
N GLY A 53 -15.03 7.40 -1.14
CA GLY A 53 -15.77 8.27 -2.06
C GLY A 53 -15.40 8.02 -3.50
N ALA A 54 -15.07 6.78 -3.84
CA ALA A 54 -14.64 6.42 -5.19
C ALA A 54 -15.67 5.48 -5.81
N SER A 55 -15.64 5.36 -7.14
CA SER A 55 -16.56 4.44 -7.80
C SER A 55 -16.11 3.00 -7.62
N ARG A 56 -17.06 2.06 -7.66
CA ARG A 56 -16.75 0.66 -7.57
C ARG A 56 -15.79 0.19 -8.67
N PRO A 57 -16.00 0.59 -9.94
CA PRO A 57 -15.05 0.19 -10.98
C PRO A 57 -13.63 0.71 -10.75
N ALA A 58 -13.50 1.94 -10.25
CA ALA A 58 -12.19 2.49 -9.98
C ALA A 58 -11.50 1.70 -8.87
N VAL A 59 -12.22 1.41 -7.79
CA VAL A 59 -11.67 0.63 -6.69
C VAL A 59 -11.27 -0.76 -7.19
N SER A 60 -12.11 -1.39 -8.00
CA SER A 60 -11.79 -2.72 -8.53
C SER A 60 -10.52 -2.70 -9.35
N ASN A 61 -10.32 -1.68 -10.18
CA ASN A 61 -9.13 -1.57 -10.99
C ASN A 61 -7.89 -1.40 -10.13
N HIS A 62 -7.98 -0.57 -9.10
CA HIS A 62 -6.84 -0.37 -8.21
C HIS A 62 -6.53 -1.62 -7.40
N LEU A 63 -7.56 -2.34 -6.96
CA LEU A 63 -7.34 -3.60 -6.25
C LEU A 63 -6.69 -4.64 -7.14
N ALA A 64 -7.06 -4.68 -8.42
CA ALA A 64 -6.43 -5.59 -9.36
C ALA A 64 -4.94 -5.28 -9.51
N CYS A 65 -4.61 -4.01 -9.58
CA CYS A 65 -3.21 -3.60 -9.68
C CYS A 65 -2.45 -4.00 -8.41
N LEU A 66 -3.03 -3.76 -7.24
CA LEU A 66 -2.38 -4.12 -5.99
C LEU A 66 -2.20 -5.62 -5.86
N ARG A 67 -3.18 -6.39 -6.34
CA ARG A 67 -3.07 -7.84 -6.32
C ARG A 67 -1.97 -8.31 -7.27
N ASP A 68 -1.91 -7.72 -8.45
CA ASP A 68 -0.87 -8.09 -9.42
C ASP A 68 0.52 -7.77 -8.88
N CYS A 69 0.64 -6.73 -8.06
CA CYS A 69 1.91 -6.38 -7.44
C CYS A 69 2.25 -7.27 -6.25
N GLY A 70 1.32 -8.12 -5.83
CA GLY A 70 1.57 -8.99 -4.68
C GLY A 70 1.37 -8.31 -3.34
N ILE A 71 0.77 -7.13 -3.33
CA ILE A 71 0.60 -6.34 -2.12
C ILE A 71 -0.66 -6.74 -1.36
N VAL A 72 -1.70 -7.11 -2.09
CA VAL A 72 -2.95 -7.56 -1.46
C VAL A 72 -3.35 -8.92 -2.02
N VAL A 73 -4.17 -9.62 -1.26
CA VAL A 73 -4.77 -10.89 -1.70
C VAL A 73 -6.28 -10.76 -1.58
N ALA A 74 -6.97 -11.57 -2.38
CA ALA A 74 -8.43 -11.58 -2.40
C ALA A 74 -8.91 -12.94 -1.94
N GLU A 75 -9.83 -12.96 -1.01
CA GLU A 75 -10.41 -14.18 -0.50
C GLU A 75 -11.88 -14.24 -0.91
N PRO A 76 -12.25 -15.21 -1.75
CA PRO A 76 -13.66 -15.29 -2.17
C PRO A 76 -14.58 -15.56 -0.99
N GLU A 77 -15.69 -14.84 -0.93
CA GLU A 77 -16.70 -15.04 0.09
C GLU A 77 -18.06 -14.84 -0.55
N GLY A 78 -18.71 -15.93 -0.96
CA GLY A 78 -19.97 -15.82 -1.63
C GLY A 78 -19.83 -15.08 -2.94
N ARG A 79 -20.60 -14.00 -3.08
CA ARG A 79 -20.59 -13.22 -4.30
C ARG A 79 -19.57 -12.12 -4.34
N GLN A 80 -18.83 -11.93 -3.26
CA GLN A 80 -17.84 -10.88 -3.22
C GLN A 80 -16.52 -11.46 -2.76
N SER A 81 -15.48 -10.65 -2.84
CA SER A 81 -14.16 -11.04 -2.38
C SER A 81 -13.74 -10.08 -1.28
N ARG A 82 -13.14 -10.64 -0.24
CA ARG A 82 -12.59 -9.85 0.84
C ARG A 82 -11.11 -9.63 0.55
N TYR A 83 -10.69 -8.38 0.58
CA TYR A 83 -9.30 -8.04 0.29
C TYR A 83 -8.56 -7.70 1.56
N GLU A 84 -7.30 -8.10 1.61
CA GLU A 84 -6.45 -7.79 2.75
C GLU A 84 -5.00 -7.70 2.30
N ILE A 85 -4.18 -7.05 3.12
CA ILE A 85 -2.74 -6.96 2.86
C ILE A 85 -2.19 -8.38 2.86
N SER A 86 -1.32 -8.69 1.90
CA SER A 86 -0.88 -10.07 1.69
C SER A 86 -0.04 -10.64 2.82
N ASP A 87 0.62 -9.78 3.60
CA ASP A 87 1.51 -10.24 4.66
C ASP A 87 1.57 -9.20 5.76
N PRO A 88 1.37 -9.59 7.01
CA PRO A 88 1.45 -8.62 8.12
C PRO A 88 2.77 -7.87 8.18
N LEU A 89 3.84 -8.46 7.69
CA LEU A 89 5.13 -7.78 7.65
C LEU A 89 5.07 -6.55 6.76
N LEU A 90 4.26 -6.58 5.72
CA LEU A 90 4.13 -5.43 4.85
C LEU A 90 3.43 -4.28 5.57
N THR A 91 2.38 -4.58 6.33
CA THR A 91 1.72 -3.58 7.15
C THR A 91 2.70 -2.98 8.15
N HIS A 92 3.50 -3.82 8.76
CA HIS A 92 4.48 -3.37 9.73
C HIS A 92 5.53 -2.47 9.05
N ALA A 93 5.99 -2.87 7.88
CA ALA A 93 6.99 -2.09 7.15
C ALA A 93 6.46 -0.71 6.78
N LEU A 94 5.20 -0.64 6.35
CA LEU A 94 4.59 0.65 6.04
C LEU A 94 4.52 1.53 7.28
N SER A 95 4.17 0.94 8.40
CA SER A 95 4.08 1.68 9.65
C SER A 95 5.43 2.25 10.05
N GLU A 96 6.48 1.45 9.93
CA GLU A 96 7.83 1.90 10.25
C GLU A 96 8.28 3.01 9.33
N LEU A 97 8.02 2.85 8.04
CA LEU A 97 8.40 3.86 7.08
C LEU A 97 7.72 5.19 7.37
N LEU A 98 6.44 5.15 7.67
CA LEU A 98 5.69 6.37 7.96
C LEU A 98 6.20 7.04 9.22
N SER A 99 6.57 6.26 10.22
CA SER A 99 7.13 6.82 11.45
C SER A 99 8.38 7.62 11.19
N VAL A 100 9.28 7.07 10.39
CA VAL A 100 10.54 7.74 10.10
C VAL A 100 10.30 9.04 9.35
N VAL A 101 9.45 9.00 8.33
CA VAL A 101 9.22 10.19 7.52
C VAL A 101 8.50 11.26 8.30
N LEU A 102 7.54 10.88 9.14
CA LEU A 102 6.82 11.87 9.95
C LEU A 102 7.74 12.53 10.96
N GLU A 103 8.69 11.79 11.51
CA GLU A 103 9.66 12.39 12.42
C GLU A 103 10.50 13.43 11.71
N ILE A 104 10.91 13.14 10.48
CA ILE A 104 11.69 14.08 9.71
C ILE A 104 10.90 15.35 9.44
N ASP A 105 9.63 15.20 9.13
CA ASP A 105 8.78 16.34 8.89
C ASP A 105 8.67 17.23 10.10
N GLU A 106 8.55 16.65 11.25
CA GLU A 106 8.46 17.43 12.49
C GLU A 106 9.72 18.22 12.73
N CYS A 107 10.83 17.67 12.30
CA CYS A 107 12.09 18.36 12.50
C CYS A 107 12.33 19.46 11.47
N ALA A 108 11.53 19.53 10.44
CA ALA A 108 11.71 20.51 9.39
C ALA A 108 10.56 21.50 9.40
N PRO A 109 10.52 22.38 10.34
CA PRO A 109 9.34 23.20 10.57
C PRO A 109 8.96 24.08 9.44
N THR A 110 9.88 24.58 8.69
CA THR A 110 9.51 25.52 7.74
C THR A 110 9.04 24.98 6.47
N HIS A 111 8.88 23.83 6.42
CA HIS A 111 8.49 23.28 5.28
C HIS A 111 7.21 23.68 4.79
N GLU A 112 6.81 24.37 4.73
CA GLU A 112 5.74 24.76 4.33
C GLU A 112 5.29 24.64 3.33
N PRO A 113 5.22 24.52 3.02
CA PRO A 113 4.68 24.46 2.22
C PRO A 113 4.35 23.95 1.53
N ALA A 114 4.68 23.55 1.70
CA ALA A 114 4.47 23.15 1.02
C ALA A 114 3.60 23.28 0.45
N ALA A 115 3.38 23.63 0.90
CA ALA A 115 2.55 23.91 0.49
C ALA A 115 2.38 24.18 -0.73
N GLU A 116 2.90 24.51 -0.81
CA GLU A 116 2.77 24.91 -1.75
C GLU A 116 2.58 24.25 -2.61
N VAL A 117 2.83 23.73 -2.58
CA VAL A 117 2.63 23.20 -3.30
C VAL A 117 1.64 23.02 -3.88
N THR A 118 1.46 23.36 -3.69
CA THR A 118 0.63 23.31 -4.08
C THR A 118 0.15 23.46 -4.86
N ARG A 119 0.38 23.62 -5.03
CA ARG A 119 0.04 23.77 -5.57
C ARG A 119 -0.33 23.62 -6.04
#